data_59a579b05581e8ec76854f160e244931
#
_entry.id   59a579b05581e8ec76854f160e244931
#
_cell.length_a   1.000
_cell.length_b   1.000
_cell.length_c   1.000
_cell.angle_alpha   90.00
_cell.angle_beta   90.00
_cell.angle_gamma   90.00
#
_symmetry.space_group_name_H-M   'P 1'
#
loop_
_entity.id
_entity.type
_entity.pdbx_description
1 polymer ?
#
loop_
_entity_poly.entity_id
_entity_poly.type
_entity_poly.pdbx_seq_one_letter_code
_entity_poly.pdbx_strand_id
1 'polypeptide(L)'
;MPKLSEEFVGACLKMSDSEKSKLTDSERELYGQSSIKLKTFLNNVCSKDNTRYLELGVYRGSTIISAMYGNKTLQAVGVENFKFDKKEPQYFLDEGWPNMKSQMYDVFQKYQFVDDVNTDNLKIIESDFEEGSWSSQSKFDVIFMDIDPITPEIYDNFFKKVFNAFSRQSVVIFSGYSSEEIAPLLEQKVEQYSDRLVTEFKFQKISSGNADSFGYYSGIVVYGFRKKAFAKND
;
A
#
# COMPACT_ATOMS: atom_id res chain seq x y z
N MET A 1 9.61 -10.81 -19.60
CA MET A 1 8.93 -9.52 -19.43
C MET A 1 9.09 -9.09 -17.98
N PRO A 2 9.10 -7.79 -17.66
CA PRO A 2 9.10 -7.33 -16.28
C PRO A 2 7.91 -7.92 -15.53
N LYS A 3 8.11 -8.33 -14.26
CA LYS A 3 7.07 -8.96 -13.45
C LYS A 3 5.85 -8.04 -13.25
N LEU A 4 6.09 -6.74 -13.11
CA LEU A 4 5.09 -5.68 -12.90
C LEU A 4 5.20 -4.63 -14.00
N SER A 5 4.83 -5.00 -15.25
CA SER A 5 4.85 -4.09 -16.39
C SER A 5 3.67 -3.09 -16.33
N GLU A 6 3.80 -1.99 -17.08
CA GLU A 6 2.72 -1.01 -17.26
C GLU A 6 1.41 -1.66 -17.71
N GLU A 7 1.49 -2.57 -18.70
CA GLU A 7 0.34 -3.32 -19.19
C GLU A 7 -0.33 -4.15 -18.12
N PHE A 8 0.47 -4.84 -17.29
CA PHE A 8 -0.06 -5.65 -16.19
C PHE A 8 -0.76 -4.78 -15.15
N VAL A 9 -0.11 -3.70 -14.70
CA VAL A 9 -0.68 -2.80 -13.69
C VAL A 9 -1.92 -2.08 -14.23
N GLY A 10 -1.90 -1.65 -15.50
CA GLY A 10 -3.05 -1.07 -16.17
C GLY A 10 -4.24 -2.05 -16.27
N ALA A 11 -3.96 -3.35 -16.52
CA ALA A 11 -4.99 -4.38 -16.50
C ALA A 11 -5.58 -4.58 -15.10
N CYS A 12 -4.74 -4.58 -14.05
CA CYS A 12 -5.19 -4.66 -12.65
C CYS A 12 -6.12 -3.49 -12.29
N LEU A 13 -5.82 -2.26 -12.74
CA LEU A 13 -6.68 -1.10 -12.53
C LEU A 13 -8.03 -1.25 -13.24
N LYS A 14 -8.04 -1.72 -14.48
CA LYS A 14 -9.29 -1.99 -15.21
C LYS A 14 -10.14 -3.07 -14.54
N MET A 15 -9.49 -4.12 -14.02
CA MET A 15 -10.18 -5.17 -13.26
C MET A 15 -10.77 -4.60 -11.97
N SER A 16 -10.08 -3.69 -11.30
CA SER A 16 -10.58 -3.06 -10.06
C SER A 16 -11.75 -2.13 -10.32
N ASP A 17 -11.78 -1.41 -11.45
CA ASP A 17 -12.93 -0.60 -11.84
C ASP A 17 -14.22 -1.44 -11.99
N SER A 18 -14.09 -2.71 -12.36
CA SER A 18 -15.19 -3.70 -12.46
C SER A 18 -15.23 -4.68 -11.29
N GLU A 19 -14.51 -4.41 -10.21
CA GLU A 19 -14.44 -5.19 -8.96
C GLU A 19 -14.09 -6.67 -9.16
N LYS A 20 -13.36 -7.00 -10.23
CA LYS A 20 -12.94 -8.36 -10.55
C LYS A 20 -11.62 -8.69 -9.87
N SER A 21 -11.65 -9.63 -8.93
CA SER A 21 -10.48 -10.17 -8.23
C SER A 21 -10.79 -11.54 -7.65
N LYS A 22 -9.87 -12.07 -6.85
CA LYS A 22 -10.09 -13.31 -6.08
C LYS A 22 -10.91 -13.06 -4.81
N LEU A 23 -11.16 -11.79 -4.42
CA LEU A 23 -11.89 -11.45 -3.20
C LEU A 23 -13.34 -11.92 -3.28
N THR A 24 -13.82 -12.53 -2.21
CA THR A 24 -15.25 -12.79 -1.98
C THR A 24 -15.91 -11.56 -1.35
N ASP A 25 -17.22 -11.59 -1.15
CA ASP A 25 -17.95 -10.50 -0.51
C ASP A 25 -17.44 -10.26 0.93
N SER A 26 -17.04 -11.31 1.64
CA SER A 26 -16.48 -11.19 2.99
C SER A 26 -15.22 -10.32 3.04
N GLU A 27 -14.30 -10.47 2.10
CA GLU A 27 -13.06 -9.67 2.04
C GLU A 27 -13.32 -8.27 1.51
N ARG A 28 -14.25 -8.11 0.58
CA ARG A 28 -14.66 -6.78 0.08
C ARG A 28 -15.27 -5.93 1.18
N GLU A 29 -16.08 -6.54 2.05
CA GLU A 29 -16.76 -5.89 3.17
C GLU A 29 -15.89 -5.77 4.44
N LEU A 30 -14.66 -6.32 4.44
CA LEU A 30 -13.75 -6.17 5.57
C LEU A 30 -13.62 -4.70 5.95
N TYR A 31 -13.95 -4.41 7.20
CA TYR A 31 -13.95 -3.05 7.70
C TYR A 31 -12.53 -2.46 7.69
N GLY A 32 -12.40 -1.27 7.14
CA GLY A 32 -11.18 -0.48 7.04
C GLY A 32 -11.46 0.75 6.20
N GLN A 33 -10.62 1.77 6.30
CA GLN A 33 -10.77 3.01 5.55
C GLN A 33 -10.32 2.85 4.08
N SER A 34 -10.80 1.79 3.42
CA SER A 34 -10.43 1.49 2.04
C SER A 34 -11.63 1.01 1.23
N SER A 35 -11.73 1.49 -0.01
CA SER A 35 -12.80 1.11 -0.93
C SER A 35 -12.63 -0.31 -1.47
N ILE A 36 -13.73 -0.91 -1.94
CA ILE A 36 -13.71 -2.21 -2.63
C ILE A 36 -12.77 -2.16 -3.84
N LYS A 37 -12.75 -1.06 -4.59
CA LYS A 37 -11.87 -0.90 -5.75
C LYS A 37 -10.39 -0.91 -5.38
N LEU A 38 -10.01 -0.26 -4.28
CA LEU A 38 -8.63 -0.28 -3.80
C LEU A 38 -8.23 -1.69 -3.37
N LYS A 39 -9.07 -2.36 -2.57
CA LYS A 39 -8.83 -3.75 -2.16
C LYS A 39 -8.69 -4.68 -3.36
N THR A 40 -9.57 -4.55 -4.35
CA THR A 40 -9.52 -5.31 -5.60
C THR A 40 -8.23 -5.03 -6.39
N PHE A 41 -7.80 -3.78 -6.45
CA PHE A 41 -6.54 -3.42 -7.10
C PHE A 41 -5.33 -4.05 -6.41
N LEU A 42 -5.25 -3.93 -5.07
CA LEU A 42 -4.17 -4.52 -4.28
C LEU A 42 -4.12 -6.04 -4.45
N ASN A 43 -5.28 -6.72 -4.42
CA ASN A 43 -5.37 -8.16 -4.66
C ASN A 43 -4.82 -8.54 -6.03
N ASN A 44 -5.19 -7.81 -7.08
CA ASN A 44 -4.76 -8.10 -8.44
C ASN A 44 -3.29 -7.79 -8.69
N VAL A 45 -2.79 -6.64 -8.23
CA VAL A 45 -1.37 -6.26 -8.45
C VAL A 45 -0.41 -7.16 -7.70
N CYS A 46 -0.85 -7.74 -6.57
CA CYS A 46 -0.10 -8.72 -5.79
C CYS A 46 -0.25 -10.18 -6.30
N SER A 47 -0.99 -10.43 -7.38
CA SER A 47 -1.32 -11.79 -7.83
C SER A 47 -0.19 -12.56 -8.51
N LYS A 48 0.94 -11.94 -8.79
CA LYS A 48 2.12 -12.63 -9.34
C LYS A 48 2.82 -13.44 -8.26
N ASP A 49 3.20 -14.66 -8.61
CA ASP A 49 3.89 -15.57 -7.69
C ASP A 49 5.14 -14.95 -7.07
N ASN A 50 5.32 -15.22 -5.77
CA ASN A 50 6.44 -14.72 -4.98
C ASN A 50 6.59 -13.19 -5.00
N THR A 51 5.48 -12.46 -5.14
CA THR A 51 5.45 -11.01 -4.95
C THR A 51 5.78 -10.69 -3.49
N ARG A 52 6.58 -9.65 -3.27
CA ARG A 52 6.87 -9.12 -1.94
C ARG A 52 6.17 -7.79 -1.79
N TYR A 53 5.27 -7.73 -0.84
CA TYR A 53 4.40 -6.60 -0.58
C TYR A 53 4.78 -5.90 0.71
N LEU A 54 4.83 -4.59 0.67
CA LEU A 54 5.00 -3.72 1.83
C LEU A 54 3.80 -2.79 1.95
N GLU A 55 3.22 -2.73 3.13
CA GLU A 55 2.18 -1.76 3.48
C GLU A 55 2.67 -0.87 4.62
N LEU A 56 2.63 0.43 4.41
CA LEU A 56 2.94 1.46 5.40
C LEU A 56 1.62 2.11 5.81
N GLY A 57 1.23 1.93 7.07
CA GLY A 57 -0.11 2.24 7.57
C GLY A 57 -1.06 1.07 7.35
N VAL A 58 -1.13 0.16 8.31
CA VAL A 58 -1.93 -1.08 8.21
C VAL A 58 -3.32 -0.89 8.78
N TYR A 59 -3.47 0.01 9.75
CA TYR A 59 -4.71 0.27 10.48
C TYR A 59 -5.32 -1.04 11.03
N ARG A 60 -6.45 -1.50 10.48
CA ARG A 60 -7.15 -2.72 10.89
C ARG A 60 -6.85 -3.94 10.02
N GLY A 61 -5.93 -3.84 9.09
CA GLY A 61 -5.46 -4.94 8.26
C GLY A 61 -6.34 -5.30 7.07
N SER A 62 -7.37 -4.51 6.73
CA SER A 62 -8.28 -4.85 5.64
C SER A 62 -7.61 -4.90 4.26
N THR A 63 -6.69 -3.99 4.00
CA THR A 63 -5.93 -3.88 2.74
C THR A 63 -4.89 -4.98 2.60
N ILE A 64 -4.12 -5.25 3.65
CA ILE A 64 -3.09 -6.29 3.61
C ILE A 64 -3.71 -7.69 3.48
N ILE A 65 -4.82 -7.98 4.17
CA ILE A 65 -5.56 -9.24 3.99
C ILE A 65 -6.13 -9.33 2.57
N SER A 66 -6.68 -8.22 2.05
CA SER A 66 -7.18 -8.20 0.68
C SER A 66 -6.07 -8.47 -0.34
N ALA A 67 -4.87 -7.92 -0.15
CA ALA A 67 -3.72 -8.21 -1.00
C ALA A 67 -3.31 -9.70 -0.94
N MET A 68 -3.44 -10.33 0.22
CA MET A 68 -3.03 -11.73 0.45
C MET A 68 -4.05 -12.76 -0.02
N TYR A 69 -5.34 -12.44 0.01
CA TYR A 69 -6.41 -13.41 -0.27
C TYR A 69 -6.29 -14.05 -1.65
N GLY A 70 -6.21 -15.37 -1.71
CA GLY A 70 -5.97 -16.15 -2.93
C GLY A 70 -4.57 -16.00 -3.54
N ASN A 71 -3.67 -15.23 -2.92
CA ASN A 71 -2.28 -15.00 -3.35
C ASN A 71 -1.31 -15.74 -2.42
N LYS A 72 -1.38 -17.08 -2.40
CA LYS A 72 -0.73 -17.96 -1.40
C LYS A 72 0.79 -17.84 -1.31
N THR A 73 1.45 -17.36 -2.36
CA THR A 73 2.92 -17.17 -2.41
C THR A 73 3.34 -15.74 -2.11
N LEU A 74 2.38 -14.84 -1.84
CA LEU A 74 2.67 -13.46 -1.46
C LEU A 74 3.39 -13.42 -0.11
N GLN A 75 4.48 -12.65 -0.04
CA GLN A 75 5.14 -12.31 1.22
C GLN A 75 4.79 -10.87 1.59
N ALA A 76 4.07 -10.68 2.68
CA ALA A 76 3.56 -9.39 3.09
C ALA A 76 4.24 -8.90 4.37
N VAL A 77 4.60 -7.62 4.38
CA VAL A 77 5.09 -6.91 5.56
C VAL A 77 4.22 -5.68 5.74
N GLY A 78 3.61 -5.56 6.92
CA GLY A 78 2.92 -4.35 7.35
C GLY A 78 3.73 -3.60 8.39
N VAL A 79 3.80 -2.29 8.29
CA VAL A 79 4.42 -1.40 9.28
C VAL A 79 3.35 -0.48 9.82
N GLU A 80 3.16 -0.49 11.14
CA GLU A 80 2.13 0.30 11.81
C GLU A 80 2.63 0.69 13.21
N ASN A 81 2.46 1.95 13.57
CA ASN A 81 2.92 2.43 14.88
C ASN A 81 1.85 2.31 15.98
N PHE A 82 0.59 2.10 15.63
CA PHE A 82 -0.56 2.05 16.53
C PHE A 82 -0.67 3.24 17.49
N LYS A 83 -0.06 4.36 17.13
CA LYS A 83 -0.14 5.57 17.95
C LYS A 83 -1.47 6.25 17.70
N PHE A 84 -2.11 6.63 18.78
CA PHE A 84 -3.35 7.38 18.78
C PHE A 84 -3.09 8.74 19.45
N ASP A 85 -3.32 9.84 18.74
CA ASP A 85 -3.33 11.16 19.35
C ASP A 85 -4.71 11.42 19.98
N LYS A 86 -4.74 11.67 21.29
CA LYS A 86 -5.97 12.01 22.02
C LYS A 86 -6.63 13.30 21.55
N LYS A 87 -5.95 14.07 20.70
CA LYS A 87 -6.50 15.30 20.07
C LYS A 87 -7.29 15.01 18.80
N GLU A 88 -7.30 13.77 18.34
CA GLU A 88 -8.06 13.37 17.17
C GLU A 88 -9.56 13.66 17.34
N PRO A 89 -10.26 13.98 16.24
CA PRO A 89 -11.70 14.21 16.28
C PRO A 89 -12.48 13.05 16.89
N GLN A 90 -13.59 13.34 17.57
CA GLN A 90 -14.42 12.36 18.27
C GLN A 90 -14.84 11.19 17.39
N TYR A 91 -15.07 11.41 16.08
CA TYR A 91 -15.46 10.32 15.18
C TYR A 91 -14.40 9.20 15.08
N PHE A 92 -13.10 9.50 15.22
CA PHE A 92 -12.06 8.47 15.28
C PHE A 92 -12.16 7.63 16.55
N LEU A 93 -12.56 8.25 17.68
CA LEU A 93 -12.84 7.52 18.91
C LEU A 93 -14.02 6.57 18.73
N ASP A 94 -15.07 7.05 18.09
CA ASP A 94 -16.30 6.29 17.81
C ASP A 94 -16.03 5.16 16.81
N GLU A 95 -15.10 5.34 15.88
CA GLU A 95 -14.59 4.33 14.97
C GLU A 95 -13.69 3.26 15.66
N GLY A 96 -13.39 3.42 16.94
CA GLY A 96 -12.64 2.44 17.73
C GLY A 96 -11.12 2.50 17.51
N TRP A 97 -10.57 3.64 17.13
CA TRP A 97 -9.12 3.85 16.96
C TRP A 97 -8.28 3.43 18.18
N PRO A 98 -8.69 3.69 19.43
CA PRO A 98 -7.94 3.22 20.58
C PRO A 98 -7.75 1.70 20.66
N ASN A 99 -8.61 0.94 19.98
CA ASN A 99 -8.58 -0.52 19.93
C ASN A 99 -8.06 -1.07 18.59
N MET A 100 -7.53 -0.21 17.74
CA MET A 100 -7.09 -0.53 16.38
C MET A 100 -6.17 -1.75 16.34
N LYS A 101 -5.18 -1.80 17.23
CA LYS A 101 -4.22 -2.91 17.30
C LYS A 101 -4.92 -4.24 17.60
N SER A 102 -5.80 -4.30 18.59
CA SER A 102 -6.53 -5.53 18.91
C SER A 102 -7.44 -5.96 17.77
N GLN A 103 -8.14 -5.01 17.15
CA GLN A 103 -9.03 -5.29 16.01
C GLN A 103 -8.27 -5.84 14.81
N MET A 104 -7.06 -5.32 14.52
CA MET A 104 -6.19 -5.87 13.48
C MET A 104 -5.79 -7.32 13.79
N TYR A 105 -5.38 -7.61 15.01
CA TYR A 105 -5.03 -8.98 15.40
C TYR A 105 -6.24 -9.93 15.37
N ASP A 106 -7.44 -9.48 15.74
CA ASP A 106 -8.67 -10.26 15.61
C ASP A 106 -8.95 -10.64 14.14
N VAL A 107 -8.75 -9.69 13.22
CA VAL A 107 -8.83 -9.96 11.77
C VAL A 107 -7.81 -11.01 11.37
N PHE A 108 -6.54 -10.87 11.74
CA PHE A 108 -5.50 -11.83 11.36
C PHE A 108 -5.75 -13.22 11.95
N GLN A 109 -6.20 -13.29 13.19
CA GLN A 109 -6.57 -14.56 13.83
C GLN A 109 -7.71 -15.26 13.08
N LYS A 110 -8.72 -14.51 12.63
CA LYS A 110 -9.80 -15.05 11.80
C LYS A 110 -9.24 -15.69 10.53
N TYR A 111 -8.28 -15.04 9.89
CA TYR A 111 -7.70 -15.49 8.60
C TYR A 111 -6.62 -16.57 8.73
N GLN A 112 -6.13 -16.89 9.93
CA GLN A 112 -5.25 -18.05 10.15
C GLN A 112 -5.89 -19.39 9.77
N PHE A 113 -7.22 -19.46 9.78
CA PHE A 113 -8.00 -20.66 9.48
C PHE A 113 -8.64 -20.63 8.09
N VAL A 114 -8.29 -19.65 7.26
CA VAL A 114 -8.83 -19.50 5.90
C VAL A 114 -7.75 -19.99 4.91
N ASP A 115 -8.05 -21.09 4.21
CA ASP A 115 -7.10 -21.73 3.27
C ASP A 115 -6.57 -20.80 2.18
N ASP A 116 -7.30 -19.72 1.88
CA ASP A 116 -6.93 -18.77 0.84
C ASP A 116 -5.95 -17.67 1.30
N VAL A 117 -5.61 -17.62 2.61
CA VAL A 117 -4.63 -16.68 3.17
C VAL A 117 -3.51 -17.45 3.86
N ASN A 118 -2.29 -17.30 3.38
CA ASN A 118 -1.12 -17.87 4.05
C ASN A 118 -0.53 -16.87 5.05
N THR A 119 -1.02 -16.90 6.28
CA THR A 119 -0.58 -15.98 7.34
C THR A 119 0.86 -16.21 7.80
N ASP A 120 1.49 -17.34 7.51
CA ASP A 120 2.92 -17.56 7.77
C ASP A 120 3.81 -16.63 6.95
N ASN A 121 3.27 -16.13 5.85
CA ASN A 121 3.93 -15.15 4.98
C ASN A 121 3.65 -13.69 5.37
N LEU A 122 2.90 -13.44 6.47
CA LEU A 122 2.58 -12.12 6.98
C LEU A 122 3.46 -11.76 8.17
N LYS A 123 4.11 -10.60 8.09
CA LYS A 123 4.85 -10.02 9.21
C LYS A 123 4.33 -8.60 9.50
N ILE A 124 3.94 -8.34 10.73
CA ILE A 124 3.62 -6.99 11.20
C ILE A 124 4.79 -6.46 12.03
N ILE A 125 5.21 -5.26 11.72
CA ILE A 125 6.26 -4.52 12.44
C ILE A 125 5.61 -3.32 13.12
N GLU A 126 5.60 -3.35 14.46
CA GLU A 126 5.13 -2.23 15.26
C GLU A 126 6.24 -1.19 15.36
N SER A 127 6.20 -0.20 14.51
CA SER A 127 7.20 0.86 14.41
C SER A 127 6.66 2.04 13.61
N ASP A 128 7.19 3.21 13.87
CA ASP A 128 7.08 4.28 12.89
C ASP A 128 7.87 3.88 11.63
N PHE A 129 7.27 4.08 10.46
CA PHE A 129 7.95 3.73 9.21
C PHE A 129 9.25 4.52 9.03
N GLU A 130 9.34 5.70 9.64
CA GLU A 130 10.52 6.58 9.65
C GLU A 130 11.71 6.00 10.41
N GLU A 131 11.51 5.11 11.36
CA GLU A 131 12.60 4.43 12.07
C GLU A 131 13.42 3.52 11.15
N GLY A 132 12.81 3.01 10.09
CA GLY A 132 13.47 2.44 8.91
C GLY A 132 14.28 1.17 9.10
N SER A 133 14.31 0.58 10.30
CA SER A 133 15.07 -0.66 10.58
C SER A 133 14.64 -1.85 9.74
N TRP A 134 13.40 -1.86 9.27
CA TRP A 134 12.78 -2.87 8.42
C TRP A 134 13.22 -2.80 6.96
N SER A 135 13.71 -1.65 6.48
CA SER A 135 14.00 -1.38 5.06
C SER A 135 15.27 -2.06 4.55
N SER A 136 16.19 -2.46 5.43
CA SER A 136 17.47 -3.04 5.05
C SER A 136 17.40 -4.55 4.75
N GLN A 137 16.37 -5.24 5.21
CA GLN A 137 16.32 -6.70 5.23
C GLN A 137 15.61 -7.33 4.04
N SER A 138 14.77 -6.57 3.32
CA SER A 138 13.94 -7.12 2.24
C SER A 138 13.84 -6.15 1.06
N LYS A 139 13.58 -6.70 -0.11
CA LYS A 139 13.26 -5.93 -1.33
C LYS A 139 11.80 -6.19 -1.67
N PHE A 140 11.04 -5.13 -1.93
CA PHE A 140 9.61 -5.21 -2.20
C PHE A 140 9.30 -4.87 -3.65
N ASP A 141 8.38 -5.63 -4.21
CA ASP A 141 7.94 -5.50 -5.59
C ASP A 141 6.73 -4.55 -5.67
N VAL A 142 5.85 -4.61 -4.66
CA VAL A 142 4.69 -3.73 -4.52
C VAL A 142 4.77 -3.05 -3.16
N ILE A 143 4.60 -1.74 -3.13
CA ILE A 143 4.64 -0.93 -1.91
C ILE A 143 3.38 -0.06 -1.89
N PHE A 144 2.60 -0.15 -0.83
CA PHE A 144 1.44 0.69 -0.59
C PHE A 144 1.71 1.60 0.60
N MET A 145 1.52 2.89 0.41
CA MET A 145 1.68 3.91 1.43
C MET A 145 0.32 4.56 1.70
N ASP A 146 -0.20 4.32 2.90
CA ASP A 146 -1.48 4.82 3.41
C ASP A 146 -1.29 5.37 4.83
N ILE A 147 -0.53 6.44 4.94
CA ILE A 147 -0.16 7.08 6.22
C ILE A 147 -0.85 8.43 6.30
N ASP A 148 -1.48 8.71 7.44
CA ASP A 148 -2.13 9.98 7.73
C ASP A 148 -1.54 10.57 9.03
N PRO A 149 -1.28 11.89 9.11
CA PRO A 149 -1.43 12.91 8.07
C PRO A 149 -0.30 12.85 7.03
N ILE A 150 -0.60 13.16 5.78
CA ILE A 150 0.39 13.27 4.72
C ILE A 150 1.01 14.67 4.77
N THR A 151 2.32 14.74 4.97
CA THR A 151 3.10 15.99 4.99
C THR A 151 4.28 15.92 4.03
N PRO A 152 4.90 17.06 3.66
CA PRO A 152 6.12 17.05 2.83
C PRO A 152 7.25 16.20 3.44
N GLU A 153 7.39 16.23 4.77
CA GLU A 153 8.41 15.48 5.50
C GLU A 153 8.17 13.98 5.39
N ILE A 154 6.92 13.54 5.38
CA ILE A 154 6.55 12.12 5.23
C ILE A 154 7.01 11.59 3.86
N TYR A 155 6.82 12.36 2.78
CA TYR A 155 7.35 11.95 1.48
C TYR A 155 8.88 11.94 1.43
N ASP A 156 9.55 12.92 2.05
CA ASP A 156 11.01 12.92 2.18
C ASP A 156 11.51 11.67 2.88
N ASN A 157 10.89 11.33 4.00
CA ASN A 157 11.24 10.17 4.80
C ASN A 157 10.92 8.87 4.05
N PHE A 158 9.79 8.81 3.32
CA PHE A 158 9.47 7.69 2.45
C PHE A 158 10.60 7.42 1.46
N PHE A 159 10.97 8.39 0.63
CA PHE A 159 12.01 8.17 -0.36
C PHE A 159 13.38 7.90 0.26
N LYS A 160 13.74 8.54 1.37
CA LYS A 160 15.01 8.30 2.08
C LYS A 160 15.09 6.89 2.67
N LYS A 161 14.01 6.42 3.28
CA LYS A 161 13.98 5.15 4.04
C LYS A 161 13.58 3.97 3.16
N VAL A 162 12.53 4.15 2.33
CA VAL A 162 11.94 3.07 1.54
C VAL A 162 12.73 2.80 0.25
N PHE A 163 13.48 3.78 -0.28
CA PHE A 163 14.28 3.59 -1.49
C PHE A 163 15.17 2.33 -1.44
N ASN A 164 15.81 2.07 -0.30
CA ASN A 164 16.65 0.89 -0.16
C ASN A 164 15.85 -0.41 -0.18
N ALA A 165 14.58 -0.36 0.18
CA ALA A 165 13.66 -1.50 0.17
C ALA A 165 13.03 -1.77 -1.21
N PHE A 166 13.19 -0.87 -2.21
CA PHE A 166 12.70 -1.15 -3.56
C PHE A 166 13.46 -2.33 -4.18
N SER A 167 12.73 -3.20 -4.86
CA SER A 167 13.28 -4.14 -5.84
C SER A 167 13.96 -3.39 -6.98
N ARG A 168 14.57 -4.10 -7.93
CA ARG A 168 15.09 -3.48 -9.15
C ARG A 168 14.00 -2.74 -9.92
N GLN A 169 12.80 -3.29 -9.90
CA GLN A 169 11.58 -2.69 -10.40
C GLN A 169 10.51 -2.83 -9.33
N SER A 170 9.83 -1.75 -8.97
CA SER A 170 8.78 -1.74 -7.95
C SER A 170 7.60 -0.92 -8.42
N VAL A 171 6.41 -1.36 -8.03
CA VAL A 171 5.19 -0.57 -8.11
C VAL A 171 4.95 0.07 -6.76
N VAL A 172 4.80 1.39 -6.72
CA VAL A 172 4.51 2.16 -5.52
C VAL A 172 3.15 2.82 -5.67
N ILE A 173 2.31 2.62 -4.68
CA ILE A 173 0.94 3.11 -4.62
C ILE A 173 0.88 4.09 -3.45
N PHE A 174 0.48 5.32 -3.72
CA PHE A 174 0.24 6.33 -2.69
C PHE A 174 -1.25 6.60 -2.61
N SER A 175 -1.81 6.58 -1.40
CA SER A 175 -3.17 7.05 -1.12
C SER A 175 -3.22 8.56 -0.90
N GLY A 176 -4.42 9.13 -0.78
CA GLY A 176 -4.59 10.55 -0.50
C GLY A 176 -4.30 11.50 -1.68
N TYR A 177 -4.13 10.97 -2.90
CA TYR A 177 -3.69 11.74 -4.06
C TYR A 177 -4.74 12.72 -4.62
N SER A 178 -5.99 12.67 -4.15
CA SER A 178 -7.04 13.62 -4.58
C SER A 178 -6.91 15.02 -3.98
N SER A 179 -6.01 15.22 -3.01
CA SER A 179 -5.76 16.53 -2.43
C SER A 179 -4.96 17.41 -3.40
N GLU A 180 -5.46 18.61 -3.67
CA GLU A 180 -4.76 19.61 -4.50
C GLU A 180 -3.42 20.04 -3.90
N GLU A 181 -3.25 19.90 -2.59
CA GLU A 181 -2.02 20.23 -1.88
C GLU A 181 -0.99 19.08 -1.94
N ILE A 182 -1.46 17.84 -1.87
CA ILE A 182 -0.62 16.64 -1.73
C ILE A 182 -0.02 16.21 -3.06
N ALA A 183 -0.81 16.25 -4.14
CA ALA A 183 -0.37 15.78 -5.45
C ALA A 183 0.90 16.52 -5.96
N PRO A 184 1.00 17.85 -5.90
CA PRO A 184 2.20 18.57 -6.32
C PRO A 184 3.43 18.25 -5.46
N LEU A 185 3.24 18.03 -4.16
CA LEU A 185 4.35 17.68 -3.26
C LEU A 185 4.96 16.32 -3.62
N LEU A 186 4.12 15.31 -3.87
CA LEU A 186 4.59 13.99 -4.28
C LEU A 186 5.33 14.06 -5.62
N GLU A 187 4.79 14.80 -6.60
CA GLU A 187 5.43 14.93 -7.91
C GLU A 187 6.80 15.59 -7.82
N GLN A 188 6.92 16.63 -7.03
CA GLN A 188 8.22 17.29 -6.76
C GLN A 188 9.22 16.31 -6.14
N LYS A 189 8.76 15.44 -5.20
CA LYS A 189 9.64 14.45 -4.57
C LYS A 189 10.07 13.37 -5.55
N VAL A 190 9.17 12.88 -6.39
CA VAL A 190 9.50 11.92 -7.45
C VAL A 190 10.58 12.49 -8.38
N GLU A 191 10.47 13.77 -8.78
CA GLU A 191 11.45 14.42 -9.62
C GLU A 191 12.82 14.57 -8.94
N GLN A 192 12.87 14.90 -7.64
CA GLN A 192 14.11 14.97 -6.86
C GLN A 192 14.90 13.65 -6.84
N TYR A 193 14.22 12.52 -7.02
CA TYR A 193 14.86 11.20 -7.08
C TYR A 193 15.08 10.69 -8.52
N SER A 194 14.90 11.53 -9.54
CA SER A 194 15.05 11.16 -10.94
C SER A 194 16.49 10.77 -11.34
N ASP A 195 17.50 11.15 -10.58
CA ASP A 195 18.88 10.69 -10.73
C ASP A 195 19.06 9.20 -10.34
N ARG A 196 18.23 8.69 -9.45
CA ARG A 196 18.31 7.35 -8.84
C ARG A 196 17.21 6.40 -9.31
N LEU A 197 16.05 6.96 -9.70
CA LEU A 197 14.87 6.24 -10.15
C LEU A 197 14.48 6.65 -11.57
N VAL A 198 14.06 5.69 -12.36
CA VAL A 198 13.35 5.93 -13.63
C VAL A 198 11.89 5.66 -13.37
N THR A 199 11.04 6.64 -13.62
CA THR A 199 9.59 6.43 -13.69
C THR A 199 9.27 5.78 -15.02
N GLU A 200 8.89 4.50 -15.01
CA GLU A 200 8.52 3.74 -16.22
C GLU A 200 7.09 4.02 -16.63
N PHE A 201 6.21 4.22 -15.64
CA PHE A 201 4.80 4.58 -15.86
C PHE A 201 4.18 5.25 -14.64
N LYS A 202 3.08 5.95 -14.88
CA LYS A 202 2.24 6.59 -13.84
C LYS A 202 0.77 6.40 -14.19
N PHE A 203 -0.02 5.91 -13.24
CA PHE A 203 -1.47 5.90 -13.30
C PHE A 203 -2.04 6.71 -12.14
N GLN A 204 -3.16 7.37 -12.39
CA GLN A 204 -3.86 8.17 -11.40
C GLN A 204 -5.34 7.79 -11.40
N LYS A 205 -5.88 7.58 -10.22
CA LYS A 205 -7.30 7.38 -9.98
C LYS A 205 -7.77 8.38 -8.93
N ILE A 206 -8.52 9.38 -9.37
CA ILE A 206 -9.06 10.42 -8.50
C ILE A 206 -10.41 9.94 -7.97
N SER A 207 -10.68 10.21 -6.70
CA SER A 207 -12.00 9.99 -6.13
C SER A 207 -13.00 10.96 -6.77
N SER A 208 -14.16 10.47 -7.14
CA SER A 208 -15.26 11.28 -7.72
C SER A 208 -16.07 12.03 -6.66
N GLY A 209 -15.46 12.43 -5.57
CA GLY A 209 -16.04 13.44 -4.64
C GLY A 209 -17.14 12.96 -3.69
N ASN A 210 -17.69 11.77 -3.84
CA ASN A 210 -18.63 11.19 -2.88
C ASN A 210 -17.93 10.10 -2.07
N ALA A 211 -17.93 10.24 -0.75
CA ALA A 211 -17.37 9.27 0.20
C ALA A 211 -18.03 7.88 0.14
N ASP A 212 -19.01 7.71 -0.71
CA ASP A 212 -19.73 6.47 -0.88
C ASP A 212 -18.95 5.49 -1.74
N SER A 213 -18.62 4.38 -1.17
CA SER A 213 -18.33 3.00 -1.64
C SER A 213 -17.84 2.75 -3.09
N PHE A 214 -17.88 3.68 -4.03
CA PHE A 214 -17.69 3.46 -5.46
C PHE A 214 -16.37 4.00 -6.05
N GLY A 215 -15.53 4.69 -5.26
CA GLY A 215 -14.28 5.28 -5.71
C GLY A 215 -13.04 4.65 -5.09
N TYR A 216 -11.87 5.17 -5.45
CA TYR A 216 -10.65 5.02 -4.66
C TYR A 216 -10.71 6.10 -3.59
N TYR A 217 -11.09 5.73 -2.36
CA TYR A 217 -11.19 6.64 -1.22
C TYR A 217 -9.95 7.56 -1.18
N SER A 218 -10.14 8.89 -1.08
CA SER A 218 -9.07 9.89 -1.18
C SER A 218 -8.19 9.87 -2.46
N GLY A 219 -8.47 9.02 -3.45
CA GLY A 219 -7.67 8.88 -4.65
C GLY A 219 -6.35 8.13 -4.44
N ILE A 220 -5.84 7.56 -5.53
CA ILE A 220 -4.52 6.92 -5.55
C ILE A 220 -3.70 7.38 -6.75
N VAL A 221 -2.38 7.38 -6.59
CA VAL A 221 -1.44 7.39 -7.70
C VAL A 221 -0.54 6.18 -7.62
N VAL A 222 -0.28 5.58 -8.77
CA VAL A 222 0.52 4.36 -8.94
C VAL A 222 1.71 4.69 -9.83
N TYR A 223 2.91 4.52 -9.30
CA TYR A 223 4.14 4.66 -10.05
C TYR A 223 4.81 3.31 -10.27
N GLY A 224 5.27 3.05 -11.49
CA GLY A 224 6.26 2.02 -11.76
C GLY A 224 7.65 2.64 -11.72
N PHE A 225 8.45 2.22 -10.77
CA PHE A 225 9.83 2.69 -10.63
C PHE A 225 10.84 1.59 -10.99
N ARG A 226 11.90 1.98 -11.69
CA ARG A 226 13.10 1.16 -11.89
C ARG A 226 14.31 1.86 -11.33
N LYS A 227 15.08 1.16 -10.47
CA LYS A 227 16.38 1.67 -10.00
C LYS A 227 17.34 1.81 -11.15
N LYS A 228 17.99 2.97 -11.26
CA LYS A 228 19.13 3.13 -12.15
C LYS A 228 20.28 2.23 -11.67
N ALA A 229 20.93 1.56 -12.58
CA ALA A 229 22.19 0.90 -12.26
C ALA A 229 23.19 2.00 -11.89
N PHE A 230 23.74 1.92 -10.68
CA PHE A 230 24.88 2.76 -10.36
C PHE A 230 26.00 2.39 -11.37
N ALA A 231 26.52 3.36 -12.09
CA ALA A 231 27.79 3.19 -12.72
C ALA A 231 28.77 2.77 -11.60
N LYS A 232 29.36 1.59 -11.70
CA LYS A 232 30.51 1.27 -10.86
C LYS A 232 31.53 2.35 -11.20
N ASN A 233 31.78 3.24 -10.26
CA ASN A 233 32.97 4.09 -10.36
C ASN A 233 34.14 3.10 -10.25
N ASP A 234 34.77 2.86 -11.39
CA ASP A 234 36.03 2.15 -11.49
C ASP A 234 37.14 2.96 -10.78
#